data_07748f9553de367d229a8f0ebb2958d8
#
_entry.id   07748f9553de367d229a8f0ebb2958d8
#
_cell.length_a   1.000
_cell.length_b   1.000
_cell.length_c   1.000
_cell.angle_alpha   90.00
_cell.angle_beta   90.00
_cell.angle_gamma   90.00
#
_symmetry.space_group_name_H-M   'P 1'
#
loop_
_entity.id
_entity.type
_entity.pdbx_description
1 polymer ?
#
loop_
_entity_poly.entity_id
_entity_poly.type
_entity_poly.pdbx_seq_one_letter_code
_entity_poly.pdbx_strand_id
1 'polypeptide(L)'
;MFPGRKASESAAGAFGTTVASVKWDQLVQGVELPFHPDLKVPALSEVLLPVPRPERIADVEQSAHATVVARLAGDVTPGMTVAVGGGSRGLTDRVLLLRGVISGLRALGAEPFVVPAMGSHGGAKAEGQRAMLESLGMTEEAIGAEIRATMETVEVARTEDGMPLYLDRHAARADRIFPVNRIKPHTCFKGPIESGVTKMAVVGFGKQPGAAQIHACGPEEMRNRILNGIEALRATGRILGGVGTIESASGEVVRVEALTATDVGGAAEIELTDFAREMVPALPFPQIDVLIVEKGGKDISGTTMDPNVTGRFSVHGLADLAEPDVSTIVLLNITPVSGGNALGIGFADFIPVSLAEQIDWQKTYVNCFTAGIAGVRRSRMPMVLPTEDDCIKAALSMCGRAFDQPKRVVRIESTLHMTRCWVSDALLQELPAGAEIVA
;
A
#
# COMPACT_ATOMS: atom_id res chain seq x y z
N MET A 1 16.16 34.27 -6.67
CA MET A 1 17.53 34.52 -6.15
C MET A 1 17.39 34.74 -4.64
N PHE A 2 17.56 33.71 -3.82
CA PHE A 2 17.55 33.83 -2.35
C PHE A 2 18.99 33.62 -1.88
N PRO A 3 19.51 34.44 -0.95
CA PRO A 3 20.89 34.35 -0.51
C PRO A 3 21.11 33.14 0.39
N GLY A 4 22.17 32.37 0.10
CA GLY A 4 22.61 31.23 0.86
C GLY A 4 22.99 31.61 2.30
N ARG A 5 22.42 30.91 3.28
CA ARG A 5 22.92 30.89 4.64
C ARG A 5 23.91 29.73 4.78
N LYS A 6 25.11 30.06 5.19
CA LYS A 6 26.16 29.12 5.58
C LYS A 6 25.67 28.29 6.76
N ALA A 7 25.83 26.96 6.66
CA ALA A 7 25.67 26.06 7.78
C ALA A 7 26.69 26.41 8.88
N SER A 8 26.20 26.78 10.06
CA SER A 8 27.00 26.79 11.28
C SER A 8 26.86 25.44 11.96
N GLU A 9 27.98 24.76 12.14
CA GLU A 9 28.12 23.60 13.02
C GLU A 9 27.77 23.95 14.48
N SER A 10 27.32 22.93 15.17
CA SER A 10 27.10 22.79 16.60
C SER A 10 25.72 23.18 17.14
N ALA A 11 24.98 22.15 17.46
CA ALA A 11 24.41 21.89 18.79
C ALA A 11 23.61 20.57 18.74
N ALA A 12 24.27 19.46 19.04
CA ALA A 12 23.60 18.30 19.58
C ALA A 12 23.14 18.66 21.02
N GLY A 13 22.08 19.46 21.09
CA GLY A 13 21.37 19.80 22.30
C GLY A 13 20.17 18.89 22.41
N ALA A 14 20.09 18.11 23.46
CA ALA A 14 18.98 17.26 23.84
C ALA A 14 17.65 18.03 23.73
N PHE A 15 16.88 17.82 22.70
CA PHE A 15 15.46 18.16 22.68
C PHE A 15 14.68 17.11 23.47
N GLY A 16 14.88 17.13 24.78
CA GLY A 16 13.98 16.54 25.78
C GLY A 16 12.85 17.52 26.07
N THR A 17 12.12 17.97 25.07
CA THR A 17 10.81 18.57 25.28
C THR A 17 9.80 17.44 25.19
N THR A 18 9.29 17.01 26.35
CA THR A 18 8.03 16.29 26.44
C THR A 18 7.01 17.12 25.67
N VAL A 19 6.69 16.73 24.45
CA VAL A 19 5.57 17.32 23.72
C VAL A 19 4.35 17.02 24.57
N ALA A 20 3.75 18.05 25.16
CA ALA A 20 2.52 17.89 25.92
C ALA A 20 1.52 17.21 24.99
N SER A 21 1.09 16.00 25.33
CA SER A 21 0.09 15.27 24.54
C SER A 21 -1.15 16.15 24.43
N VAL A 22 -1.65 16.33 23.22
CA VAL A 22 -2.94 17.01 23.02
C VAL A 22 -3.98 16.20 23.78
N LYS A 23 -4.64 16.85 24.74
CA LYS A 23 -5.72 16.22 25.51
C LYS A 23 -7.03 16.43 24.77
N TRP A 24 -7.36 15.51 23.90
CA TRP A 24 -8.57 15.57 23.08
C TRP A 24 -9.84 15.54 23.89
N ASP A 25 -9.86 14.80 25.01
CA ASP A 25 -10.95 14.78 25.98
C ASP A 25 -11.30 16.19 26.47
N GLN A 26 -10.28 17.02 26.76
CA GLN A 26 -10.47 18.40 27.19
C GLN A 26 -10.95 19.31 26.05
N LEU A 27 -10.54 19.07 24.83
CA LEU A 27 -10.95 19.88 23.68
C LEU A 27 -12.41 19.66 23.30
N VAL A 28 -12.93 18.45 23.51
CA VAL A 28 -14.34 18.12 23.19
C VAL A 28 -15.22 18.08 24.44
N GLN A 29 -14.67 18.36 25.63
CA GLN A 29 -15.43 18.40 26.86
C GLN A 29 -16.51 19.51 26.83
N GLY A 30 -17.76 19.14 27.12
CA GLY A 30 -18.89 20.06 27.13
C GLY A 30 -19.44 20.41 25.74
N VAL A 31 -18.99 19.72 24.69
CA VAL A 31 -19.64 19.81 23.37
C VAL A 31 -20.95 19.03 23.41
N GLU A 32 -22.06 19.75 23.34
CA GLU A 32 -23.38 19.15 23.18
C GLU A 32 -23.73 19.08 21.70
N LEU A 33 -23.93 17.88 21.20
CA LEU A 33 -24.25 17.65 19.79
C LEU A 33 -25.76 17.69 19.58
N PRO A 34 -26.26 18.49 18.59
CA PRO A 34 -27.69 18.69 18.39
C PRO A 34 -28.33 17.53 17.60
N PHE A 35 -28.19 16.32 18.10
CA PHE A 35 -28.81 15.16 17.48
C PHE A 35 -30.35 15.30 17.48
N HIS A 36 -30.98 14.91 16.36
CA HIS A 36 -32.43 14.89 16.31
C HIS A 36 -32.97 13.85 17.32
N PRO A 37 -33.99 14.18 18.13
CA PRO A 37 -34.48 13.29 19.19
C PRO A 37 -34.98 11.94 18.65
N ASP A 38 -35.49 11.91 17.44
CA ASP A 38 -35.95 10.69 16.77
C ASP A 38 -34.88 9.95 15.95
N LEU A 39 -33.62 10.42 15.98
CA LEU A 39 -32.53 9.73 15.31
C LEU A 39 -32.33 8.34 15.93
N LYS A 40 -32.50 7.31 15.13
CA LYS A 40 -32.27 5.93 15.52
C LYS A 40 -31.00 5.40 14.87
N VAL A 41 -30.14 4.80 15.67
CA VAL A 41 -29.06 3.95 15.17
C VAL A 41 -29.73 2.65 14.70
N PRO A 42 -29.63 2.27 13.43
CA PRO A 42 -30.26 1.05 12.94
C PRO A 42 -29.62 -0.19 13.55
N ALA A 43 -30.41 -1.22 13.79
CA ALA A 43 -29.87 -2.54 14.02
C ALA A 43 -29.14 -3.02 12.78
N LEU A 44 -28.08 -3.79 12.97
CA LEU A 44 -27.26 -4.35 11.89
C LEU A 44 -27.32 -5.86 11.93
N SER A 45 -27.62 -6.47 10.78
CA SER A 45 -27.55 -7.91 10.57
C SER A 45 -26.15 -8.30 10.10
N GLU A 46 -25.60 -9.36 10.67
CA GLU A 46 -24.32 -9.92 10.25
C GLU A 46 -24.49 -10.67 8.92
N VAL A 47 -23.58 -10.42 7.99
CA VAL A 47 -23.59 -11.01 6.65
C VAL A 47 -22.21 -11.56 6.31
N LEU A 48 -22.16 -12.79 5.79
CA LEU A 48 -20.99 -13.34 5.13
C LEU A 48 -21.04 -12.98 3.65
N LEU A 49 -19.98 -12.34 3.18
CA LEU A 49 -19.86 -11.94 1.78
C LEU A 49 -19.20 -13.05 0.95
N PRO A 50 -19.68 -13.29 -0.28
CA PRO A 50 -19.01 -14.16 -1.22
C PRO A 50 -17.72 -13.47 -1.67
N VAL A 51 -16.58 -13.89 -1.13
CA VAL A 51 -15.27 -13.39 -1.57
C VAL A 51 -14.74 -14.34 -2.64
N PRO A 52 -14.22 -13.85 -3.78
CA PRO A 52 -13.52 -14.69 -4.73
C PRO A 52 -12.43 -15.50 -4.01
N ARG A 53 -12.51 -16.82 -4.08
CA ARG A 53 -11.53 -17.74 -3.50
C ARG A 53 -10.86 -18.50 -4.61
N PRO A 54 -9.96 -17.86 -5.39
CA PRO A 54 -9.18 -18.61 -6.35
C PRO A 54 -8.31 -19.64 -5.62
N GLU A 55 -7.93 -20.68 -6.33
CA GLU A 55 -7.10 -21.74 -5.75
C GLU A 55 -5.77 -21.15 -5.27
N ARG A 56 -5.45 -21.43 -4.01
CA ARG A 56 -4.19 -21.03 -3.40
C ARG A 56 -3.04 -21.80 -4.03
N ILE A 57 -1.91 -21.13 -4.27
CA ILE A 57 -0.65 -21.80 -4.61
C ILE A 57 -0.18 -22.61 -3.40
N ALA A 58 -0.18 -23.93 -3.54
CA ALA A 58 0.17 -24.84 -2.44
C ALA A 58 1.66 -24.75 -2.05
N ASP A 59 2.53 -24.59 -3.05
CA ASP A 59 3.97 -24.45 -2.90
C ASP A 59 4.49 -23.25 -3.67
N VAL A 60 4.61 -22.12 -2.98
CA VAL A 60 5.05 -20.84 -3.54
C VAL A 60 6.53 -20.92 -3.99
N GLU A 61 7.37 -21.64 -3.27
CA GLU A 61 8.79 -21.80 -3.61
C GLU A 61 8.96 -22.56 -4.91
N GLN A 62 8.31 -23.72 -5.04
CA GLN A 62 8.37 -24.53 -6.25
C GLN A 62 7.72 -23.80 -7.44
N SER A 63 6.62 -23.09 -7.22
CA SER A 63 5.95 -22.30 -8.28
C SER A 63 6.85 -21.19 -8.80
N ALA A 64 7.53 -20.46 -7.90
CA ALA A 64 8.47 -19.41 -8.28
C ALA A 64 9.67 -19.97 -9.04
N HIS A 65 10.23 -21.08 -8.56
CA HIS A 65 11.30 -21.78 -9.26
C HIS A 65 10.88 -22.19 -10.67
N ALA A 66 9.76 -22.88 -10.79
CA ALA A 66 9.29 -23.43 -12.06
C ALA A 66 9.01 -22.33 -13.10
N THR A 67 8.32 -21.25 -12.69
CA THR A 67 7.99 -20.15 -13.61
C THR A 67 9.26 -19.40 -14.07
N VAL A 68 10.25 -19.18 -13.19
CA VAL A 68 11.53 -18.57 -13.55
C VAL A 68 12.27 -19.44 -14.57
N VAL A 69 12.42 -20.74 -14.31
CA VAL A 69 13.10 -21.66 -15.22
C VAL A 69 12.39 -21.70 -16.57
N ALA A 70 11.07 -21.84 -16.58
CA ALA A 70 10.31 -21.96 -17.81
C ALA A 70 10.34 -20.68 -18.67
N ARG A 71 10.29 -19.50 -18.05
CA ARG A 71 10.16 -18.23 -18.78
C ARG A 71 11.49 -17.62 -19.21
N LEU A 72 12.59 -17.89 -18.51
CA LEU A 72 13.87 -17.20 -18.67
C LEU A 72 15.01 -18.10 -19.20
N ALA A 73 14.73 -19.34 -19.57
CA ALA A 73 15.74 -20.29 -20.04
C ALA A 73 16.59 -19.79 -21.22
N GLY A 74 16.02 -18.91 -22.08
CA GLY A 74 16.74 -18.32 -23.21
C GLY A 74 17.44 -16.99 -22.92
N ASP A 75 17.21 -16.37 -21.76
CA ASP A 75 17.64 -15.02 -21.43
C ASP A 75 18.81 -14.99 -20.44
N VAL A 76 19.08 -16.12 -19.75
CA VAL A 76 20.14 -16.27 -18.77
C VAL A 76 21.36 -16.94 -19.43
N THR A 77 22.55 -16.35 -19.23
CA THR A 77 23.82 -16.95 -19.60
C THR A 77 24.57 -17.41 -18.36
N PRO A 78 25.34 -18.54 -18.40
CA PRO A 78 26.12 -19.01 -17.26
C PRO A 78 27.08 -17.94 -16.71
N GLY A 79 27.06 -17.74 -15.40
CA GLY A 79 27.86 -16.73 -14.70
C GLY A 79 27.26 -15.32 -14.72
N MET A 80 26.07 -15.11 -15.33
CA MET A 80 25.38 -13.82 -15.31
C MET A 80 25.07 -13.41 -13.86
N THR A 81 25.55 -12.25 -13.44
CA THR A 81 25.24 -11.67 -12.14
C THR A 81 23.87 -10.99 -12.17
N VAL A 82 22.99 -11.38 -11.23
CA VAL A 82 21.60 -10.87 -11.18
C VAL A 82 21.29 -10.27 -9.82
N ALA A 83 20.98 -8.97 -9.80
CA ALA A 83 20.51 -8.27 -8.59
C ALA A 83 19.00 -8.48 -8.43
N VAL A 84 18.62 -9.31 -7.47
CA VAL A 84 17.21 -9.59 -7.12
C VAL A 84 16.71 -8.56 -6.13
N GLY A 85 15.57 -7.92 -6.41
CA GLY A 85 14.98 -6.88 -5.56
C GLY A 85 14.15 -7.44 -4.42
N GLY A 86 14.56 -7.20 -3.17
CA GLY A 86 13.78 -7.49 -1.95
C GLY A 86 12.95 -6.29 -1.51
N GLY A 87 11.62 -6.45 -1.38
CA GLY A 87 10.70 -5.40 -0.95
C GLY A 87 10.52 -5.32 0.57
N SER A 88 9.98 -4.18 1.06
CA SER A 88 9.77 -3.90 2.50
C SER A 88 8.33 -4.07 2.97
N ARG A 89 7.37 -4.32 2.06
CA ARG A 89 5.95 -4.37 2.41
C ARG A 89 5.43 -5.79 2.50
N GLY A 90 4.25 -5.93 3.12
CA GLY A 90 3.56 -7.21 3.27
C GLY A 90 3.47 -7.95 1.94
N LEU A 91 4.05 -9.14 1.91
CA LEU A 91 4.02 -10.10 0.84
C LEU A 91 4.00 -11.47 1.52
N THR A 92 2.94 -12.21 1.27
CA THR A 92 2.76 -13.55 1.84
C THR A 92 3.81 -14.50 1.27
N ASP A 93 4.34 -15.38 2.11
CA ASP A 93 5.35 -16.39 1.74
C ASP A 93 6.62 -15.81 1.07
N ARG A 94 6.99 -14.55 1.41
CA ARG A 94 8.09 -13.82 0.78
C ARG A 94 9.43 -14.54 0.79
N VAL A 95 9.75 -15.25 1.87
CA VAL A 95 10.99 -16.02 1.99
C VAL A 95 10.98 -17.17 1.01
N LEU A 96 9.88 -17.93 0.95
CA LEU A 96 9.68 -19.04 0.02
C LEU A 96 9.74 -18.54 -1.43
N LEU A 97 9.08 -17.42 -1.73
CA LEU A 97 9.10 -16.79 -3.03
C LEU A 97 10.54 -16.44 -3.48
N LEU A 98 11.31 -15.75 -2.63
CA LEU A 98 12.68 -15.38 -2.95
C LEU A 98 13.59 -16.60 -3.10
N ARG A 99 13.44 -17.62 -2.26
CA ARG A 99 14.18 -18.89 -2.39
C ARG A 99 13.90 -19.55 -3.73
N GLY A 100 12.63 -19.63 -4.13
CA GLY A 100 12.23 -20.17 -5.42
C GLY A 100 12.80 -19.38 -6.60
N VAL A 101 12.76 -18.04 -6.55
CA VAL A 101 13.37 -17.17 -7.56
C VAL A 101 14.89 -17.39 -7.63
N ILE A 102 15.59 -17.38 -6.49
CA ILE A 102 17.06 -17.56 -6.41
C ILE A 102 17.45 -18.95 -6.93
N SER A 103 16.75 -20.00 -6.53
CA SER A 103 17.01 -21.38 -6.99
C SER A 103 16.72 -21.53 -8.48
N GLY A 104 15.67 -20.89 -9.01
CA GLY A 104 15.36 -20.90 -10.44
C GLY A 104 16.42 -20.19 -11.28
N LEU A 105 16.88 -19.02 -10.86
CA LEU A 105 17.96 -18.29 -11.54
C LEU A 105 19.27 -19.09 -11.53
N ARG A 106 19.63 -19.72 -10.39
CA ARG A 106 20.81 -20.61 -10.31
C ARG A 106 20.69 -21.84 -11.19
N ALA A 107 19.51 -22.45 -11.29
CA ALA A 107 19.28 -23.59 -12.17
C ALA A 107 19.55 -23.23 -13.64
N LEU A 108 19.36 -21.97 -14.03
CA LEU A 108 19.70 -21.43 -15.34
C LEU A 108 21.18 -21.02 -15.48
N GLY A 109 21.96 -21.09 -14.39
CA GLY A 109 23.38 -20.76 -14.38
C GLY A 109 23.72 -19.32 -13.97
N ALA A 110 22.75 -18.52 -13.49
CA ALA A 110 23.01 -17.18 -12.99
C ALA A 110 23.62 -17.18 -11.58
N GLU A 111 24.23 -16.04 -11.22
CA GLU A 111 24.76 -15.73 -9.89
C GLU A 111 23.91 -14.65 -9.20
N PRO A 112 22.76 -15.02 -8.60
CA PRO A 112 21.86 -14.07 -7.97
C PRO A 112 22.36 -13.64 -6.58
N PHE A 113 22.19 -12.35 -6.28
CA PHE A 113 22.28 -11.76 -4.94
C PHE A 113 21.11 -10.83 -4.70
N VAL A 114 20.78 -10.53 -3.45
CA VAL A 114 19.62 -9.70 -3.11
C VAL A 114 20.05 -8.27 -2.78
N VAL A 115 19.29 -7.30 -3.25
CA VAL A 115 19.41 -5.89 -2.84
C VAL A 115 18.08 -5.40 -2.26
N PRO A 116 18.10 -4.57 -1.20
CA PRO A 116 16.87 -3.93 -0.73
C PRO A 116 16.33 -2.97 -1.80
N ALA A 117 15.23 -3.34 -2.46
CA ALA A 117 14.58 -2.52 -3.51
C ALA A 117 13.31 -1.85 -2.93
N MET A 118 13.49 -0.91 -2.02
CA MET A 118 12.41 -0.34 -1.21
C MET A 118 12.41 1.21 -1.14
N GLY A 119 13.06 1.86 -2.10
CA GLY A 119 13.11 3.32 -2.18
C GLY A 119 13.73 3.96 -0.94
N SER A 120 12.99 4.84 -0.26
CA SER A 120 13.43 5.57 0.95
C SER A 120 13.11 4.87 2.27
N HIS A 121 12.56 3.66 2.28
CA HIS A 121 12.24 2.92 3.51
C HIS A 121 13.49 2.64 4.34
N GLY A 122 13.32 2.15 5.57
CA GLY A 122 14.43 1.89 6.49
C GLY A 122 15.16 3.17 6.93
N GLY A 123 14.46 4.32 6.95
CA GLY A 123 15.02 5.62 7.31
C GLY A 123 16.05 6.14 6.29
N ALA A 124 15.99 5.66 5.05
CA ALA A 124 16.94 5.93 3.98
C ALA A 124 18.40 5.65 4.40
N LYS A 125 18.61 4.55 5.14
CA LYS A 125 19.93 4.06 5.58
C LYS A 125 20.12 2.61 5.15
N ALA A 126 21.33 2.24 4.74
CA ALA A 126 21.64 0.89 4.28
C ALA A 126 21.34 -0.16 5.37
N GLU A 127 21.83 0.10 6.59
CA GLU A 127 21.60 -0.75 7.75
C GLU A 127 20.10 -0.87 8.08
N GLY A 128 19.34 0.24 7.98
CA GLY A 128 17.91 0.25 8.20
C GLY A 128 17.14 -0.55 7.15
N GLN A 129 17.57 -0.53 5.90
CA GLN A 129 16.99 -1.35 4.84
C GLN A 129 17.31 -2.83 5.02
N ARG A 130 18.55 -3.17 5.39
CA ARG A 130 18.95 -4.54 5.72
C ARG A 130 18.15 -5.08 6.92
N ALA A 131 18.13 -4.34 8.03
CA ALA A 131 17.36 -4.71 9.21
C ALA A 131 15.87 -4.92 8.92
N MET A 132 15.31 -4.13 8.01
CA MET A 132 13.93 -4.30 7.56
C MET A 132 13.73 -5.62 6.80
N LEU A 133 14.63 -6.03 5.90
CA LEU A 133 14.54 -7.34 5.25
C LEU A 133 14.63 -8.46 6.30
N GLU A 134 15.59 -8.37 7.21
CA GLU A 134 15.81 -9.37 8.28
C GLU A 134 14.60 -9.47 9.22
N SER A 135 13.98 -8.35 9.61
CA SER A 135 12.76 -8.33 10.43
C SER A 135 11.54 -8.98 9.74
N LEU A 136 11.59 -9.09 8.43
CA LEU A 136 10.59 -9.76 7.60
C LEU A 136 10.97 -11.22 7.30
N GLY A 137 12.01 -11.76 7.93
CA GLY A 137 12.49 -13.13 7.77
C GLY A 137 13.43 -13.35 6.58
N MET A 138 13.72 -12.31 5.79
CA MET A 138 14.63 -12.40 4.65
C MET A 138 16.08 -12.23 5.11
N THR A 139 16.64 -13.25 5.77
CA THR A 139 18.07 -13.35 6.09
C THR A 139 18.83 -14.08 4.98
N GLU A 140 20.14 -13.88 4.86
CA GLU A 140 20.96 -14.56 3.83
C GLU A 140 20.84 -16.08 3.91
N GLU A 141 20.75 -16.63 5.12
CA GLU A 141 20.53 -18.06 5.36
C GLU A 141 19.13 -18.51 4.89
N ALA A 142 18.08 -17.76 5.27
CA ALA A 142 16.70 -18.12 4.95
C ALA A 142 16.40 -18.06 3.45
N ILE A 143 16.95 -17.06 2.73
CA ILE A 143 16.75 -16.90 1.28
C ILE A 143 17.79 -17.60 0.44
N GLY A 144 18.91 -18.02 1.06
CA GLY A 144 20.00 -18.72 0.38
C GLY A 144 20.86 -17.85 -0.55
N ALA A 145 20.92 -16.53 -0.35
CA ALA A 145 21.73 -15.61 -1.16
C ALA A 145 22.26 -14.44 -0.33
N GLU A 146 23.39 -13.87 -0.75
CA GLU A 146 23.98 -12.67 -0.14
C GLU A 146 23.05 -11.47 -0.25
N ILE A 147 22.96 -10.63 0.79
CA ILE A 147 22.23 -9.36 0.80
C ILE A 147 23.22 -8.20 0.74
N ARG A 148 23.23 -7.48 -0.36
CA ARG A 148 24.06 -6.29 -0.58
C ARG A 148 23.23 -5.03 -0.38
N ALA A 149 23.39 -4.34 0.73
CA ALA A 149 22.65 -3.13 1.06
C ALA A 149 23.52 -1.87 0.88
N THR A 150 23.00 -0.88 0.18
CA THR A 150 23.59 0.46 0.05
C THR A 150 22.51 1.48 -0.19
N MET A 151 22.78 2.77 0.10
CA MET A 151 21.96 3.90 -0.35
C MET A 151 22.59 4.67 -1.51
N GLU A 152 23.80 4.29 -1.91
CA GLU A 152 24.43 4.88 -3.08
C GLU A 152 23.72 4.41 -4.36
N THR A 153 23.51 5.37 -5.26
CA THR A 153 22.84 5.13 -6.54
C THR A 153 23.71 5.57 -7.71
N VAL A 154 23.45 4.97 -8.85
CA VAL A 154 24.05 5.33 -10.14
C VAL A 154 22.93 5.71 -11.08
N GLU A 155 23.08 6.85 -11.77
CA GLU A 155 22.21 7.20 -12.90
C GLU A 155 22.52 6.27 -14.08
N VAL A 156 21.52 5.54 -14.55
CA VAL A 156 21.70 4.51 -15.59
C VAL A 156 20.99 4.83 -16.90
N ALA A 157 20.02 5.74 -16.88
CA ALA A 157 19.28 6.21 -18.05
C ALA A 157 18.59 7.54 -17.76
N ARG A 158 18.01 8.12 -18.79
CA ARG A 158 17.04 9.22 -18.72
C ARG A 158 15.83 8.91 -19.57
N THR A 159 14.67 9.37 -19.14
CA THR A 159 13.47 9.40 -19.96
C THR A 159 13.58 10.46 -21.06
N GLU A 160 12.70 10.42 -22.05
CA GLU A 160 12.69 11.42 -23.14
C GLU A 160 12.51 12.86 -22.65
N ASP A 161 11.74 13.05 -21.57
CA ASP A 161 11.55 14.34 -20.88
C ASP A 161 12.70 14.72 -19.92
N GLY A 162 13.77 13.91 -19.91
CA GLY A 162 15.01 14.18 -19.19
C GLY A 162 15.02 13.76 -17.71
N MET A 163 14.00 13.06 -17.20
CA MET A 163 14.00 12.55 -15.84
C MET A 163 15.10 11.48 -15.67
N PRO A 164 16.04 11.64 -14.69
CA PRO A 164 17.07 10.66 -14.46
C PRO A 164 16.52 9.40 -13.78
N LEU A 165 17.01 8.24 -14.21
CA LEU A 165 16.73 6.95 -13.61
C LEU A 165 17.94 6.44 -12.85
N TYR A 166 17.69 6.06 -11.60
CA TYR A 166 18.72 5.59 -10.68
C TYR A 166 18.55 4.11 -10.37
N LEU A 167 19.66 3.41 -10.23
CA LEU A 167 19.72 2.09 -9.63
C LEU A 167 20.63 2.09 -8.41
N ASP A 168 20.33 1.24 -7.43
CA ASP A 168 21.26 0.83 -6.38
C ASP A 168 22.63 0.52 -6.99
N ARG A 169 23.71 0.98 -6.35
CA ARG A 169 25.09 0.81 -6.87
C ARG A 169 25.45 -0.65 -7.13
N HIS A 170 25.02 -1.60 -6.27
CA HIS A 170 25.27 -3.01 -6.49
C HIS A 170 24.44 -3.55 -7.66
N ALA A 171 23.19 -3.14 -7.76
CA ALA A 171 22.33 -3.49 -8.90
C ALA A 171 22.84 -2.90 -10.22
N ALA A 172 23.36 -1.67 -10.21
CA ALA A 172 23.96 -1.04 -11.39
C ALA A 172 25.24 -1.71 -11.87
N ARG A 173 25.93 -2.46 -11.00
CA ARG A 173 27.15 -3.23 -11.32
C ARG A 173 26.86 -4.66 -11.75
N ALA A 174 25.69 -5.18 -11.45
CA ALA A 174 25.24 -6.49 -11.94
C ALA A 174 24.97 -6.43 -13.44
N ASP A 175 25.05 -7.58 -14.11
CA ASP A 175 24.68 -7.69 -15.51
C ASP A 175 23.20 -7.37 -15.72
N ARG A 176 22.34 -7.82 -14.79
CA ARG A 176 20.88 -7.65 -14.87
C ARG A 176 20.27 -7.37 -13.49
N ILE A 177 19.09 -6.75 -13.51
CA ILE A 177 18.20 -6.62 -12.34
C ILE A 177 16.97 -7.52 -12.50
N PHE A 178 16.43 -7.98 -11.36
CA PHE A 178 15.26 -8.86 -11.29
C PHE A 178 14.36 -8.46 -10.12
N PRO A 179 13.37 -7.56 -10.33
CA PRO A 179 12.41 -7.16 -9.32
C PRO A 179 11.46 -8.30 -8.98
N VAL A 180 11.21 -8.50 -7.66
CA VAL A 180 10.24 -9.46 -7.11
C VAL A 180 9.26 -8.71 -6.24
N ASN A 181 7.99 -8.61 -6.66
CA ASN A 181 7.01 -7.80 -5.95
C ASN A 181 5.59 -8.30 -6.10
N ARG A 182 4.73 -7.90 -5.15
CA ARG A 182 3.29 -8.09 -5.26
C ARG A 182 2.68 -7.11 -6.27
N ILE A 183 1.92 -7.65 -7.22
CA ILE A 183 1.09 -6.86 -8.13
C ILE A 183 -0.24 -6.58 -7.44
N LYS A 184 -0.63 -5.33 -7.34
CA LYS A 184 -1.89 -4.89 -6.75
C LYS A 184 -2.24 -3.47 -7.17
N PRO A 185 -3.51 -3.06 -7.06
CA PRO A 185 -3.90 -1.67 -7.24
C PRO A 185 -3.14 -0.73 -6.28
N HIS A 186 -2.81 0.46 -6.79
CA HIS A 186 -2.13 1.48 -6.01
C HIS A 186 -3.12 2.39 -5.28
N THR A 187 -2.72 2.89 -4.13
CA THR A 187 -3.58 3.76 -3.32
C THR A 187 -3.51 5.24 -3.71
N CYS A 188 -2.58 5.65 -4.59
CA CYS A 188 -2.34 7.08 -4.88
C CYS A 188 -2.47 7.45 -6.36
N PHE A 189 -2.54 6.51 -7.26
CA PHE A 189 -2.77 6.73 -8.69
C PHE A 189 -3.43 5.51 -9.33
N LYS A 190 -4.00 5.73 -10.50
CA LYS A 190 -4.61 4.68 -11.34
C LYS A 190 -3.92 4.65 -12.70
N GLY A 191 -3.81 3.46 -13.28
CA GLY A 191 -3.20 3.28 -14.59
C GLY A 191 -3.18 1.81 -15.01
N PRO A 192 -2.70 1.50 -16.22
CA PRO A 192 -2.64 0.11 -16.68
C PRO A 192 -1.74 -0.76 -15.78
N ILE A 193 -0.67 -0.19 -15.26
CA ILE A 193 0.22 -0.78 -14.26
C ILE A 193 0.26 0.16 -13.06
N GLU A 194 0.09 -0.38 -11.86
CA GLU A 194 0.03 0.41 -10.64
C GLU A 194 1.15 0.03 -9.66
N SER A 195 1.00 -1.06 -8.90
CA SER A 195 2.05 -1.58 -8.03
C SER A 195 2.44 -2.97 -8.50
N GLY A 196 3.71 -3.24 -8.68
CA GLY A 196 4.18 -4.51 -9.22
C GLY A 196 5.68 -4.49 -9.51
N VAL A 197 6.04 -5.29 -10.47
CA VAL A 197 7.42 -5.50 -10.94
C VAL A 197 7.99 -4.19 -11.52
N THR A 198 7.23 -3.55 -12.40
CA THR A 198 7.57 -2.25 -13.01
C THR A 198 7.85 -1.17 -11.97
N LYS A 199 6.96 -1.00 -11.00
CA LYS A 199 7.16 0.01 -9.96
C LYS A 199 8.39 -0.29 -9.11
N MET A 200 8.67 -1.54 -8.80
CA MET A 200 9.88 -1.90 -8.07
C MET A 200 11.13 -1.61 -8.88
N ALA A 201 11.14 -1.89 -10.19
CA ALA A 201 12.27 -1.59 -11.06
C ALA A 201 12.60 -0.10 -11.07
N VAL A 202 11.58 0.77 -11.27
CA VAL A 202 11.77 2.22 -11.43
C VAL A 202 11.96 2.94 -10.08
N VAL A 203 11.17 2.57 -9.06
CA VAL A 203 11.13 3.29 -7.77
C VAL A 203 11.95 2.58 -6.70
N GLY A 204 11.79 1.26 -6.55
CA GLY A 204 12.40 0.46 -5.49
C GLY A 204 13.91 0.43 -5.58
N PHE A 205 14.43 0.01 -6.72
CA PHE A 205 15.87 -0.02 -7.03
C PHE A 205 16.50 1.37 -7.07
N GLY A 206 15.73 2.42 -7.38
CA GLY A 206 16.19 3.80 -7.44
C GLY A 206 16.48 4.43 -6.07
N LYS A 207 16.26 3.69 -4.97
CA LYS A 207 16.47 4.18 -3.59
C LYS A 207 15.75 5.50 -3.34
N GLN A 208 16.27 6.32 -2.42
CA GLN A 208 15.68 7.62 -2.11
C GLN A 208 15.65 8.58 -3.32
N PRO A 209 16.72 8.75 -4.12
CA PRO A 209 16.67 9.64 -5.28
C PRO A 209 15.60 9.25 -6.30
N GLY A 210 15.52 7.97 -6.66
CA GLY A 210 14.49 7.49 -7.59
C GLY A 210 13.08 7.63 -7.04
N ALA A 211 12.87 7.28 -5.77
CA ALA A 211 11.57 7.45 -5.12
C ALA A 211 11.15 8.93 -5.06
N ALA A 212 12.06 9.85 -4.74
CA ALA A 212 11.80 11.28 -4.68
C ALA A 212 11.37 11.86 -6.03
N GLN A 213 12.00 11.44 -7.13
CA GLN A 213 11.63 11.87 -8.49
C GLN A 213 10.17 11.53 -8.82
N ILE A 214 9.73 10.34 -8.41
CA ILE A 214 8.37 9.86 -8.71
C ILE A 214 7.35 10.50 -7.77
N HIS A 215 7.63 10.55 -6.46
CA HIS A 215 6.67 11.04 -5.46
C HIS A 215 6.55 12.57 -5.38
N ALA A 216 7.43 13.31 -6.06
CA ALA A 216 7.33 14.77 -6.13
C ALA A 216 6.11 15.27 -6.93
N CYS A 217 5.43 14.39 -7.65
CA CYS A 217 4.41 14.75 -8.63
C CYS A 217 3.01 14.35 -8.19
N GLY A 218 2.01 14.89 -8.90
CA GLY A 218 0.62 14.45 -8.79
C GLY A 218 0.38 13.04 -9.35
N PRO A 219 -0.82 12.47 -9.12
CA PRO A 219 -1.12 11.08 -9.47
C PRO A 219 -0.88 10.72 -10.94
N GLU A 220 -1.33 11.56 -11.85
CA GLU A 220 -1.19 11.34 -13.29
C GLU A 220 0.28 11.35 -13.73
N GLU A 221 1.02 12.35 -13.30
CA GLU A 221 2.43 12.49 -13.61
C GLU A 221 3.25 11.36 -12.96
N MET A 222 2.91 10.93 -11.75
CA MET A 222 3.52 9.78 -11.09
C MET A 222 3.37 8.50 -11.93
N ARG A 223 2.15 8.25 -12.44
CA ARG A 223 1.89 7.15 -13.37
C ARG A 223 2.76 7.25 -14.63
N ASN A 224 2.76 8.42 -15.28
CA ASN A 224 3.47 8.64 -16.52
C ASN A 224 4.98 8.46 -16.33
N ARG A 225 5.54 8.98 -15.25
CA ARG A 225 6.97 8.79 -14.91
C ARG A 225 7.36 7.35 -14.66
N ILE A 226 6.49 6.56 -14.05
CA ILE A 226 6.74 5.11 -13.88
C ILE A 226 6.75 4.41 -15.23
N LEU A 227 5.78 4.69 -16.11
CA LEU A 227 5.68 4.08 -17.44
C LEU A 227 6.83 4.52 -18.36
N ASN A 228 7.13 5.81 -18.43
CA ASN A 228 8.27 6.31 -19.22
C ASN A 228 9.60 5.81 -18.63
N GLY A 229 9.68 5.69 -17.29
CA GLY A 229 10.84 5.18 -16.60
C GLY A 229 11.15 3.73 -16.94
N ILE A 230 10.14 2.86 -17.00
CA ILE A 230 10.38 1.45 -17.37
C ILE A 230 10.78 1.32 -18.84
N GLU A 231 10.22 2.11 -19.74
CA GLU A 231 10.63 2.14 -21.14
C GLU A 231 12.12 2.48 -21.27
N ALA A 232 12.55 3.58 -20.65
CA ALA A 232 13.94 4.00 -20.68
C ALA A 232 14.88 2.98 -19.99
N LEU A 233 14.44 2.33 -18.92
CA LEU A 233 15.22 1.32 -18.23
C LEU A 233 15.34 0.03 -19.07
N ARG A 234 14.28 -0.39 -19.76
CA ARG A 234 14.31 -1.52 -20.70
C ARG A 234 15.30 -1.28 -21.86
N ALA A 235 15.33 -0.05 -22.39
CA ALA A 235 16.25 0.32 -23.47
C ALA A 235 17.73 0.15 -23.07
N THR A 236 18.06 0.17 -21.79
CA THR A 236 19.44 -0.10 -21.30
C THR A 236 19.84 -1.57 -21.39
N GLY A 237 18.90 -2.49 -21.61
CA GLY A 237 19.12 -3.93 -21.55
C GLY A 237 19.41 -4.47 -20.14
N ARG A 238 19.23 -3.69 -19.07
CA ARG A 238 19.54 -4.10 -17.70
C ARG A 238 18.48 -4.96 -17.03
N ILE A 239 17.27 -4.97 -17.54
CA ILE A 239 16.18 -5.81 -17.01
C ILE A 239 16.33 -7.21 -17.58
N LEU A 240 16.49 -8.23 -16.73
CA LEU A 240 16.35 -9.63 -17.13
C LEU A 240 14.88 -10.02 -17.24
N GLY A 241 14.10 -9.56 -16.31
CA GLY A 241 12.70 -9.88 -16.11
C GLY A 241 12.32 -9.57 -14.66
N GLY A 242 11.33 -10.26 -14.13
CA GLY A 242 10.92 -10.16 -12.73
C GLY A 242 9.89 -11.21 -12.36
N VAL A 243 9.53 -11.28 -11.07
CA VAL A 243 8.42 -12.10 -10.61
C VAL A 243 7.35 -11.23 -9.95
N GLY A 244 6.13 -11.36 -10.45
CA GLY A 244 4.92 -10.81 -9.86
C GLY A 244 4.15 -11.86 -9.06
N THR A 245 3.65 -11.49 -7.88
CA THR A 245 2.70 -12.31 -7.13
C THR A 245 1.40 -11.56 -6.95
N ILE A 246 0.28 -12.30 -6.88
CA ILE A 246 -1.03 -11.75 -6.57
C ILE A 246 -1.59 -12.52 -5.39
N GLU A 247 -2.11 -11.78 -4.42
CA GLU A 247 -2.75 -12.31 -3.23
C GLU A 247 -4.27 -12.11 -3.33
N SER A 248 -5.01 -13.09 -2.83
CA SER A 248 -6.46 -12.99 -2.66
C SER A 248 -6.83 -11.98 -1.55
N ALA A 249 -8.11 -11.68 -1.43
CA ALA A 249 -8.65 -10.88 -0.34
C ALA A 249 -8.38 -11.48 1.07
N SER A 250 -8.15 -12.79 1.17
CA SER A 250 -7.75 -13.46 2.41
C SER A 250 -6.23 -13.43 2.65
N GLY A 251 -5.46 -12.82 1.76
CA GLY A 251 -4.00 -12.71 1.89
C GLY A 251 -3.22 -13.97 1.43
N GLU A 252 -3.87 -14.90 0.74
CA GLU A 252 -3.23 -16.11 0.21
C GLU A 252 -2.65 -15.84 -1.17
N VAL A 253 -1.47 -16.39 -1.46
CA VAL A 253 -0.86 -16.30 -2.80
C VAL A 253 -1.65 -17.16 -3.78
N VAL A 254 -2.20 -16.53 -4.82
CA VAL A 254 -3.04 -17.18 -5.85
C VAL A 254 -2.40 -17.15 -7.24
N ARG A 255 -1.38 -16.33 -7.44
CA ARG A 255 -0.57 -16.28 -8.66
C ARG A 255 0.89 -16.01 -8.32
N VAL A 256 1.77 -16.69 -9.04
CA VAL A 256 3.22 -16.44 -9.09
C VAL A 256 3.63 -16.53 -10.55
N GLU A 257 4.01 -15.41 -11.15
CA GLU A 257 4.32 -15.33 -12.57
C GLU A 257 5.68 -14.67 -12.83
N ALA A 258 6.53 -15.34 -13.57
CA ALA A 258 7.75 -14.74 -14.09
C ALA A 258 7.45 -13.97 -15.38
N LEU A 259 7.94 -12.76 -15.43
CA LEU A 259 7.88 -11.83 -16.54
C LEU A 259 9.25 -11.74 -17.20
N THR A 260 9.31 -11.78 -18.52
CA THR A 260 10.54 -11.49 -19.29
C THR A 260 10.82 -9.98 -19.29
N ALA A 261 11.95 -9.55 -19.84
CA ALA A 261 12.28 -8.13 -19.96
C ALA A 261 11.23 -7.33 -20.73
N THR A 262 10.58 -7.93 -21.72
CA THR A 262 9.53 -7.30 -22.54
C THR A 262 8.17 -7.29 -21.84
N ASP A 263 7.92 -8.25 -20.95
CA ASP A 263 6.67 -8.35 -20.18
C ASP A 263 6.63 -7.31 -19.06
N VAL A 264 7.78 -6.96 -18.48
CA VAL A 264 7.87 -5.91 -17.43
C VAL A 264 7.51 -4.56 -18.04
N GLY A 265 6.44 -3.95 -17.59
CA GLY A 265 5.86 -2.74 -18.19
C GLY A 265 5.00 -3.00 -19.43
N GLY A 266 4.83 -4.27 -19.84
CA GLY A 266 4.11 -4.69 -21.04
C GLY A 266 2.72 -5.28 -20.76
N ALA A 267 2.13 -5.85 -21.81
CA ALA A 267 0.77 -6.39 -21.79
C ALA A 267 0.57 -7.48 -20.72
N ALA A 268 1.55 -8.36 -20.51
CA ALA A 268 1.45 -9.42 -19.51
C ALA A 268 1.34 -8.87 -18.08
N GLU A 269 2.10 -7.80 -17.72
CA GLU A 269 1.96 -7.17 -16.39
C GLU A 269 0.64 -6.40 -16.26
N ILE A 270 0.10 -5.86 -17.38
CA ILE A 270 -1.23 -5.23 -17.40
C ILE A 270 -2.32 -6.27 -17.08
N GLU A 271 -2.30 -7.43 -17.75
CA GLU A 271 -3.25 -8.52 -17.49
C GLU A 271 -3.19 -9.00 -16.03
N LEU A 272 -1.98 -9.12 -15.47
CA LEU A 272 -1.81 -9.45 -14.04
C LEU A 272 -2.33 -8.34 -13.13
N THR A 273 -2.20 -7.06 -13.53
CA THR A 273 -2.74 -5.92 -12.77
C THR A 273 -4.27 -5.93 -12.80
N ASP A 274 -4.88 -6.26 -13.93
CA ASP A 274 -6.34 -6.39 -14.05
C ASP A 274 -6.86 -7.55 -13.18
N PHE A 275 -6.21 -8.71 -13.24
CA PHE A 275 -6.53 -9.83 -12.35
C PHE A 275 -6.36 -9.46 -10.86
N ALA A 276 -5.31 -8.71 -10.52
CA ALA A 276 -5.09 -8.25 -9.15
C ALA A 276 -6.19 -7.28 -8.65
N ARG A 277 -6.83 -6.51 -9.54
CA ARG A 277 -7.97 -5.66 -9.19
C ARG A 277 -9.19 -6.48 -8.79
N GLU A 278 -9.43 -7.61 -9.47
CA GLU A 278 -10.52 -8.53 -9.12
C GLU A 278 -10.31 -9.18 -7.75
N MET A 279 -9.06 -9.25 -7.28
CA MET A 279 -8.71 -9.83 -5.98
C MET A 279 -8.81 -8.84 -4.81
N VAL A 280 -9.01 -7.54 -5.07
CA VAL A 280 -9.19 -6.56 -4.01
C VAL A 280 -10.54 -6.78 -3.33
N PRO A 281 -10.60 -6.81 -1.99
CA PRO A 281 -11.88 -6.79 -1.30
C PRO A 281 -12.74 -5.61 -1.76
N ALA A 282 -14.03 -5.85 -1.97
CA ALA A 282 -14.95 -4.80 -2.41
C ALA A 282 -16.18 -4.74 -1.49
N LEU A 283 -16.66 -3.53 -1.24
CA LEU A 283 -17.98 -3.31 -0.67
C LEU A 283 -19.03 -3.57 -1.76
N PRO A 284 -19.96 -4.52 -1.58
CA PRO A 284 -20.88 -4.94 -2.64
C PRO A 284 -22.08 -4.01 -2.83
N PHE A 285 -22.02 -2.79 -2.28
CA PHE A 285 -23.11 -1.83 -2.30
C PHE A 285 -22.67 -0.57 -3.05
N PRO A 286 -23.35 -0.21 -4.15
CA PRO A 286 -22.98 0.97 -4.94
C PRO A 286 -23.06 2.28 -4.14
N GLN A 287 -24.01 2.38 -3.22
CA GLN A 287 -24.21 3.55 -2.37
C GLN A 287 -24.29 3.15 -0.90
N ILE A 288 -23.55 3.86 -0.05
CA ILE A 288 -23.50 3.66 1.39
C ILE A 288 -23.64 5.03 2.07
N ASP A 289 -24.64 5.18 2.92
CA ASP A 289 -24.84 6.43 3.67
C ASP A 289 -23.78 6.57 4.78
N VAL A 290 -23.51 5.47 5.50
CA VAL A 290 -22.53 5.43 6.58
C VAL A 290 -21.70 4.15 6.51
N LEU A 291 -20.39 4.28 6.36
CA LEU A 291 -19.44 3.20 6.50
C LEU A 291 -18.75 3.29 7.87
N ILE A 292 -18.89 2.27 8.69
CA ILE A 292 -18.22 2.14 9.98
C ILE A 292 -17.07 1.15 9.82
N VAL A 293 -15.84 1.59 10.05
CA VAL A 293 -14.63 0.78 10.01
C VAL A 293 -14.09 0.62 11.42
N GLU A 294 -14.04 -0.61 11.93
CA GLU A 294 -13.60 -0.86 13.30
C GLU A 294 -12.12 -0.61 13.49
N LYS A 295 -11.30 -1.03 12.52
CA LYS A 295 -9.84 -0.94 12.61
C LYS A 295 -9.23 -0.47 11.29
N GLY A 296 -8.43 0.58 11.37
CA GLY A 296 -7.53 1.02 10.32
C GLY A 296 -6.07 0.71 10.67
N GLY A 297 -5.16 0.71 9.69
CA GLY A 297 -3.76 0.52 10.04
C GLY A 297 -2.80 0.40 8.86
N LYS A 298 -1.52 0.59 9.16
CA LYS A 298 -0.42 0.47 8.18
C LYS A 298 -0.27 -0.96 7.65
N ASP A 299 -0.59 -1.93 8.45
CA ASP A 299 -0.62 -3.36 8.13
C ASP A 299 -1.79 -3.73 7.22
N ILE A 300 -2.87 -2.96 7.25
CA ILE A 300 -4.08 -3.17 6.43
C ILE A 300 -3.84 -2.75 4.98
N SER A 301 -3.40 -1.52 4.74
CA SER A 301 -3.25 -1.02 3.36
C SER A 301 -2.01 -0.15 3.12
N GLY A 302 -1.19 0.07 4.15
CA GLY A 302 -0.12 1.06 4.14
C GLY A 302 -0.59 2.49 4.47
N THR A 303 -1.90 2.69 4.57
CA THR A 303 -2.64 3.83 5.13
C THR A 303 -3.62 3.30 6.18
N THR A 304 -4.45 4.14 6.78
CA THR A 304 -5.44 3.65 7.76
C THR A 304 -6.48 2.74 7.11
N MET A 305 -6.93 3.06 5.90
CA MET A 305 -7.91 2.29 5.13
C MET A 305 -7.46 2.17 3.67
N ASP A 306 -7.92 1.16 2.94
CA ASP A 306 -7.63 1.06 1.51
C ASP A 306 -8.66 1.89 0.71
N PRO A 307 -8.22 2.92 -0.02
CA PRO A 307 -9.12 3.74 -0.82
C PRO A 307 -9.75 2.99 -2.00
N ASN A 308 -9.16 1.86 -2.43
CA ASN A 308 -9.79 1.00 -3.44
C ASN A 308 -11.03 0.30 -2.91
N VAL A 309 -11.13 0.11 -1.58
CA VAL A 309 -12.31 -0.47 -0.91
C VAL A 309 -13.33 0.59 -0.55
N THR A 310 -12.86 1.71 0.02
CA THR A 310 -13.77 2.78 0.47
C THR A 310 -14.27 3.68 -0.66
N GLY A 311 -13.67 3.59 -1.86
CA GLY A 311 -13.95 4.50 -2.97
C GLY A 311 -13.31 5.87 -2.85
N ARG A 312 -12.79 6.24 -1.67
CA ARG A 312 -12.35 7.61 -1.32
C ARG A 312 -10.82 7.70 -1.34
N PHE A 313 -10.24 8.29 -2.40
CA PHE A 313 -8.79 8.43 -2.55
C PHE A 313 -8.19 9.59 -1.76
N SER A 314 -8.92 10.68 -1.61
CA SER A 314 -8.45 11.88 -0.91
C SER A 314 -7.07 12.37 -1.40
N VAL A 315 -6.86 12.42 -2.71
CA VAL A 315 -5.64 12.92 -3.34
C VAL A 315 -6.01 14.00 -4.36
N HIS A 316 -5.29 15.12 -4.36
CA HIS A 316 -5.50 16.12 -5.39
C HIS A 316 -5.08 15.57 -6.75
N GLY A 317 -5.94 15.73 -7.76
CA GLY A 317 -5.70 15.24 -9.12
C GLY A 317 -6.05 13.75 -9.34
N LEU A 318 -6.66 13.09 -8.36
CA LEU A 318 -7.24 11.76 -8.50
C LEU A 318 -8.69 11.80 -8.04
N ALA A 319 -9.61 11.41 -8.94
CA ALA A 319 -11.02 11.30 -8.60
C ALA A 319 -11.26 10.10 -7.66
N ASP A 320 -12.25 10.23 -6.80
CA ASP A 320 -12.76 9.11 -6.03
C ASP A 320 -13.49 8.14 -6.98
N LEU A 321 -13.71 6.89 -6.56
CA LEU A 321 -14.45 5.93 -7.38
C LEU A 321 -15.92 6.34 -7.48
N ALA A 322 -16.54 5.99 -8.60
CA ALA A 322 -17.98 6.16 -8.75
C ALA A 322 -18.77 5.19 -7.84
N GLU A 323 -18.17 4.02 -7.57
CA GLU A 323 -18.72 2.98 -6.71
C GLU A 323 -17.59 2.29 -5.92
N PRO A 324 -17.76 2.06 -4.60
CA PRO A 324 -18.90 2.52 -3.79
C PRO A 324 -18.87 4.04 -3.57
N ASP A 325 -20.03 4.67 -3.66
CA ASP A 325 -20.25 6.06 -3.21
C ASP A 325 -20.58 6.05 -1.72
N VAL A 326 -19.62 6.46 -0.89
CA VAL A 326 -19.73 6.45 0.57
C VAL A 326 -19.88 7.89 1.08
N SER A 327 -21.07 8.23 1.59
CA SER A 327 -21.36 9.60 2.06
C SER A 327 -20.51 9.96 3.27
N THR A 328 -20.49 9.12 4.32
CA THR A 328 -19.72 9.36 5.55
C THR A 328 -18.98 8.12 6.01
N ILE A 329 -17.78 8.32 6.55
CA ILE A 329 -16.93 7.25 7.08
C ILE A 329 -16.59 7.52 8.54
N VAL A 330 -16.86 6.54 9.40
CA VAL A 330 -16.43 6.51 10.80
C VAL A 330 -15.30 5.50 10.93
N LEU A 331 -14.15 5.93 11.48
CA LEU A 331 -13.05 5.04 11.85
C LEU A 331 -12.96 4.96 13.37
N LEU A 332 -13.12 3.78 13.95
CA LEU A 332 -13.21 3.60 15.39
C LEU A 332 -11.86 3.42 16.07
N ASN A 333 -10.89 2.76 15.39
CA ASN A 333 -9.61 2.46 16.01
C ASN A 333 -8.49 2.30 14.95
N ILE A 334 -7.22 2.28 15.40
CA ILE A 334 -6.07 1.90 14.60
C ILE A 334 -5.35 0.69 15.21
N THR A 335 -4.77 -0.15 14.33
CA THR A 335 -4.08 -1.36 14.79
C THR A 335 -2.84 -1.03 15.63
N PRO A 336 -2.54 -1.82 16.67
CA PRO A 336 -1.31 -1.64 17.47
C PRO A 336 -0.04 -1.73 16.61
N VAL A 337 -0.03 -2.53 15.55
CA VAL A 337 1.09 -2.67 14.59
C VAL A 337 1.42 -1.35 13.90
N SER A 338 0.45 -0.46 13.73
CA SER A 338 0.67 0.89 13.20
C SER A 338 1.54 1.76 14.09
N GLY A 339 1.67 1.43 15.39
CA GLY A 339 2.46 2.16 16.37
C GLY A 339 2.10 3.65 16.43
N GLY A 340 0.81 3.99 16.28
CA GLY A 340 0.29 5.35 16.23
C GLY A 340 0.43 6.08 14.89
N ASN A 341 1.02 5.45 13.85
CA ASN A 341 1.09 6.07 12.52
C ASN A 341 -0.27 6.05 11.84
N ALA A 342 -0.92 7.19 11.80
CA ALA A 342 -2.27 7.40 11.27
C ALA A 342 -2.30 8.05 9.87
N LEU A 343 -1.28 7.83 9.01
CA LEU A 343 -1.37 8.27 7.61
C LEU A 343 -2.62 7.67 6.96
N GLY A 344 -3.51 8.51 6.47
CA GLY A 344 -4.81 8.12 5.93
C GLY A 344 -5.98 8.37 6.88
N ILE A 345 -5.72 8.96 8.07
CA ILE A 345 -6.80 9.33 9.00
C ILE A 345 -7.86 10.22 8.34
N GLY A 346 -7.45 11.06 7.40
CA GLY A 346 -8.33 11.96 6.64
C GLY A 346 -9.22 11.27 5.59
N PHE A 347 -9.24 9.95 5.52
CA PHE A 347 -10.30 9.21 4.81
C PHE A 347 -11.59 9.17 5.62
N ALA A 348 -11.48 9.16 6.96
CA ALA A 348 -12.63 9.24 7.84
C ALA A 348 -13.17 10.66 7.94
N ASP A 349 -14.46 10.78 8.25
CA ASP A 349 -15.12 12.05 8.57
C ASP A 349 -15.22 12.20 10.09
N PHE A 350 -15.35 11.09 10.82
CA PHE A 350 -15.51 11.06 12.28
C PHE A 350 -14.61 10.01 12.92
N ILE A 351 -14.02 10.36 14.06
CA ILE A 351 -13.24 9.44 14.90
C ILE A 351 -13.51 9.73 16.38
N PRO A 352 -13.46 8.72 17.27
CA PRO A 352 -13.58 8.96 18.71
C PRO A 352 -12.28 9.52 19.30
N VAL A 353 -12.40 10.19 20.46
CA VAL A 353 -11.26 10.67 21.27
C VAL A 353 -10.27 9.54 21.52
N SER A 354 -10.74 8.35 21.84
CA SER A 354 -9.91 7.17 22.13
C SER A 354 -8.97 6.79 20.98
N LEU A 355 -9.35 7.05 19.70
CA LEU A 355 -8.47 6.89 18.55
C LEU A 355 -7.51 8.08 18.44
N ALA A 356 -8.02 9.32 18.57
CA ALA A 356 -7.22 10.52 18.39
C ALA A 356 -6.01 10.56 19.38
N GLU A 357 -6.18 10.03 20.59
CA GLU A 357 -5.14 9.91 21.59
C GLU A 357 -4.04 8.87 21.27
N GLN A 358 -4.32 7.92 20.39
CA GLN A 358 -3.35 6.92 19.94
C GLN A 358 -2.40 7.43 18.87
N ILE A 359 -2.67 8.60 18.26
CA ILE A 359 -1.91 9.10 17.11
C ILE A 359 -0.54 9.59 17.53
N ASP A 360 0.50 8.97 16.98
CA ASP A 360 1.88 9.47 17.01
C ASP A 360 2.07 10.49 15.88
N TRP A 361 1.99 11.76 16.21
CA TRP A 361 2.07 12.87 15.26
C TRP A 361 3.40 12.93 14.53
N GLN A 362 4.50 12.62 15.21
CA GLN A 362 5.82 12.63 14.60
C GLN A 362 5.91 11.57 13.48
N LYS A 363 5.51 10.33 13.76
CA LYS A 363 5.49 9.25 12.78
C LYS A 363 4.52 9.54 11.64
N THR A 364 3.34 10.05 11.97
CA THR A 364 2.28 10.37 11.00
C THR A 364 2.75 11.46 10.04
N TYR A 365 3.26 12.58 10.52
CA TYR A 365 3.69 13.68 9.68
C TYR A 365 4.91 13.35 8.83
N VAL A 366 5.93 12.69 9.38
CA VAL A 366 7.07 12.21 8.57
C VAL A 366 6.59 11.35 7.41
N ASN A 367 5.63 10.45 7.67
CA ASN A 367 5.08 9.61 6.63
C ASN A 367 4.22 10.39 5.62
N CYS A 368 3.45 11.41 6.07
CA CYS A 368 2.70 12.30 5.19
C CYS A 368 3.61 13.09 4.25
N PHE A 369 4.70 13.64 4.76
CA PHE A 369 5.70 14.32 3.94
C PHE A 369 6.32 13.39 2.90
N THR A 370 6.64 12.16 3.28
CA THR A 370 7.16 11.14 2.35
C THR A 370 6.15 10.77 1.26
N ALA A 371 4.85 10.80 1.58
CA ALA A 371 3.78 10.52 0.63
C ALA A 371 3.50 11.68 -0.36
N GLY A 372 4.14 12.83 -0.17
CA GLY A 372 3.98 13.99 -1.04
C GLY A 372 2.54 14.49 -1.09
N ILE A 373 2.02 14.82 -2.29
CA ILE A 373 0.66 15.36 -2.47
C ILE A 373 -0.44 14.44 -1.90
N ALA A 374 -0.21 13.14 -1.88
CA ALA A 374 -1.15 12.19 -1.27
C ALA A 374 -1.23 12.34 0.25
N GLY A 375 -0.16 12.78 0.90
CA GLY A 375 -0.14 13.03 2.35
C GLY A 375 -1.02 14.19 2.79
N VAL A 376 -1.19 15.23 1.94
CA VAL A 376 -1.84 16.50 2.33
C VAL A 376 -3.28 16.31 2.79
N ARG A 377 -4.14 15.70 1.96
CA ARG A 377 -5.55 15.47 2.32
C ARG A 377 -5.71 14.32 3.30
N ARG A 378 -4.87 13.30 3.18
CA ARG A 378 -4.88 12.11 4.03
C ARG A 378 -4.41 12.34 5.46
N SER A 379 -3.76 13.48 5.74
CA SER A 379 -3.39 13.91 7.09
C SER A 379 -4.37 14.90 7.72
N ARG A 380 -5.46 15.24 7.03
CA ARG A 380 -6.50 16.09 7.62
C ARG A 380 -7.13 15.37 8.80
N MET A 381 -7.32 16.11 9.88
CA MET A 381 -7.97 15.56 11.06
C MET A 381 -9.48 15.48 10.83
N PRO A 382 -10.11 14.31 11.00
CA PRO A 382 -11.55 14.17 11.06
C PRO A 382 -12.16 14.94 12.24
N MET A 383 -13.46 15.05 12.29
CA MET A 383 -14.14 15.53 13.47
C MET A 383 -13.94 14.53 14.61
N VAL A 384 -13.31 14.98 15.70
CA VAL A 384 -13.06 14.17 16.89
C VAL A 384 -14.24 14.35 17.84
N LEU A 385 -14.89 13.24 18.20
CA LEU A 385 -16.07 13.25 19.06
C LEU A 385 -15.82 12.42 20.34
N PRO A 386 -16.56 12.67 21.43
CA PRO A 386 -16.31 12.05 22.72
C PRO A 386 -16.32 10.53 22.68
N THR A 387 -17.31 9.93 22.01
CA THR A 387 -17.53 8.48 22.00
C THR A 387 -17.71 7.92 20.58
N GLU A 388 -17.62 6.60 20.45
CA GLU A 388 -17.96 5.89 19.20
C GLU A 388 -19.42 6.10 18.83
N ASP A 389 -20.33 6.10 19.81
CA ASP A 389 -21.76 6.32 19.61
C ASP A 389 -22.03 7.73 19.06
N ASP A 390 -21.33 8.75 19.58
CA ASP A 390 -21.41 10.11 19.04
C ASP A 390 -20.93 10.18 17.59
N CYS A 391 -19.86 9.47 17.25
CA CYS A 391 -19.34 9.39 15.87
C CYS A 391 -20.37 8.77 14.92
N ILE A 392 -21.00 7.68 15.34
CA ILE A 392 -22.01 6.97 14.54
C ILE A 392 -23.27 7.85 14.37
N LYS A 393 -23.75 8.47 15.45
CA LYS A 393 -24.89 9.38 15.39
C LYS A 393 -24.62 10.62 14.53
N ALA A 394 -23.41 11.18 14.60
CA ALA A 394 -23.01 12.30 13.75
C ALA A 394 -23.00 11.89 12.27
N ALA A 395 -22.42 10.73 11.96
CA ALA A 395 -22.41 10.20 10.59
C ALA A 395 -23.85 9.99 10.06
N LEU A 396 -24.72 9.38 10.85
CA LEU A 396 -26.13 9.18 10.50
C LEU A 396 -26.90 10.50 10.32
N SER A 397 -26.55 11.54 11.08
CA SER A 397 -27.17 12.88 10.98
C SER A 397 -26.70 13.64 9.75
N MET A 398 -25.45 13.40 9.29
CA MET A 398 -24.77 14.21 8.27
C MET A 398 -24.57 13.47 6.95
N CYS A 399 -25.08 12.24 6.79
CA CYS A 399 -24.92 11.43 5.57
C CYS A 399 -25.72 11.93 4.36
N GLY A 400 -26.44 13.04 4.46
CA GLY A 400 -27.24 13.63 3.37
C GLY A 400 -28.63 13.01 3.18
N ARG A 401 -29.03 12.06 4.03
CA ARG A 401 -30.36 11.45 4.01
C ARG A 401 -31.20 11.93 5.20
N ALA A 402 -32.48 12.25 4.98
CA ALA A 402 -33.35 12.74 6.03
C ALA A 402 -33.44 11.78 7.23
N PHE A 403 -33.60 12.32 8.44
CA PHE A 403 -33.50 11.55 9.68
C PHE A 403 -34.52 10.41 9.81
N ASP A 404 -35.70 10.56 9.20
CA ASP A 404 -36.83 9.62 9.19
C ASP A 404 -36.68 8.53 8.09
N GLN A 405 -35.74 8.69 7.17
CA GLN A 405 -35.52 7.71 6.10
C GLN A 405 -34.57 6.58 6.56
N PRO A 406 -34.81 5.33 6.11
CA PRO A 406 -33.88 4.23 6.35
C PRO A 406 -32.48 4.54 5.87
N LYS A 407 -31.47 4.33 6.71
CA LYS A 407 -30.05 4.58 6.40
C LYS A 407 -29.39 3.30 5.90
N ARG A 408 -28.56 3.45 4.88
CA ARG A 408 -27.73 2.40 4.26
C ARG A 408 -26.41 2.34 5.03
N VAL A 409 -26.39 1.56 6.10
CA VAL A 409 -25.22 1.46 7.00
C VAL A 409 -24.50 0.16 6.76
N VAL A 410 -23.19 0.24 6.58
CA VAL A 410 -22.29 -0.90 6.53
C VAL A 410 -21.25 -0.76 7.62
N ARG A 411 -21.02 -1.81 8.40
CA ARG A 411 -19.92 -1.92 9.35
C ARG A 411 -19.01 -3.05 8.94
N ILE A 412 -17.71 -2.81 8.93
CA ILE A 412 -16.66 -3.78 8.58
C ILE A 412 -15.59 -3.80 9.65
N GLU A 413 -14.92 -4.95 9.82
CA GLU A 413 -13.77 -5.01 10.72
C GLU A 413 -12.63 -4.10 10.21
N SER A 414 -12.27 -4.23 8.93
CA SER A 414 -11.26 -3.41 8.27
C SER A 414 -11.41 -3.52 6.76
N THR A 415 -10.73 -2.68 5.99
CA THR A 415 -10.69 -2.77 4.53
C THR A 415 -9.87 -3.96 4.00
N LEU A 416 -9.24 -4.74 4.86
CA LEU A 416 -8.54 -5.97 4.51
C LEU A 416 -9.42 -7.21 4.79
N HIS A 417 -10.16 -7.20 5.91
CA HIS A 417 -10.97 -8.33 6.36
C HIS A 417 -12.44 -8.10 5.99
N MET A 418 -12.81 -8.50 4.78
CA MET A 418 -14.10 -8.21 4.14
C MET A 418 -15.00 -9.44 3.94
N THR A 419 -14.61 -10.61 4.47
CA THR A 419 -15.45 -11.82 4.37
C THR A 419 -16.73 -11.72 5.19
N ARG A 420 -16.78 -10.77 6.12
CA ARG A 420 -17.88 -10.52 7.04
C ARG A 420 -18.13 -9.02 7.15
N CYS A 421 -19.38 -8.64 7.11
CA CYS A 421 -19.81 -7.27 7.40
C CYS A 421 -21.15 -7.29 8.16
N TRP A 422 -21.52 -6.14 8.68
CA TRP A 422 -22.84 -5.91 9.29
C TRP A 422 -23.54 -4.82 8.52
N VAL A 423 -24.80 -5.07 8.16
CA VAL A 423 -25.58 -4.15 7.32
C VAL A 423 -26.93 -3.83 7.94
N SER A 424 -27.41 -2.61 7.71
CA SER A 424 -28.76 -2.22 8.09
C SER A 424 -29.81 -2.87 7.17
N ASP A 425 -31.04 -2.97 7.65
CA ASP A 425 -32.18 -3.54 6.92
C ASP A 425 -32.36 -2.94 5.53
N ALA A 426 -32.00 -1.65 5.34
CA ALA A 426 -32.06 -0.95 4.06
C ALA A 426 -31.20 -1.61 2.97
N LEU A 427 -30.18 -2.39 3.33
CA LEU A 427 -29.25 -3.07 2.41
C LEU A 427 -29.51 -4.57 2.25
N LEU A 428 -30.37 -5.17 3.06
CA LEU A 428 -30.61 -6.62 3.01
C LEU A 428 -31.16 -7.11 1.67
N GLN A 429 -31.90 -6.25 0.96
CA GLN A 429 -32.45 -6.59 -0.36
C GLN A 429 -31.43 -6.41 -1.51
N GLU A 430 -30.28 -5.81 -1.22
CA GLU A 430 -29.22 -5.51 -2.17
C GLU A 430 -27.98 -6.41 -1.97
N LEU A 431 -28.11 -7.44 -1.15
CA LEU A 431 -27.03 -8.37 -0.92
C LEU A 431 -26.62 -9.08 -2.22
N PRO A 432 -25.32 -9.24 -2.49
CA PRO A 432 -24.85 -9.95 -3.67
C PRO A 432 -25.26 -11.43 -3.65
N ALA A 433 -25.37 -12.03 -4.82
CA ALA A 433 -25.64 -13.45 -4.93
C ALA A 433 -24.58 -14.27 -4.18
N GLY A 434 -25.03 -15.20 -3.33
CA GLY A 434 -24.16 -16.01 -2.49
C GLY A 434 -23.79 -15.39 -1.14
N ALA A 435 -24.30 -14.20 -0.80
CA ALA A 435 -24.19 -13.68 0.56
C ALA A 435 -25.15 -14.44 1.49
N GLU A 436 -24.71 -14.64 2.73
CA GLU A 436 -25.48 -15.37 3.74
C GLU A 436 -25.68 -14.46 4.96
N ILE A 437 -26.93 -14.34 5.41
CA ILE A 437 -27.24 -13.66 6.68
C ILE A 437 -26.97 -14.65 7.80
N VAL A 438 -26.13 -14.24 8.75
CA VAL A 438 -25.86 -15.05 9.96
C VAL A 438 -27.02 -14.82 10.93
N ALA A 439 -27.67 -15.91 11.30
CA ALA A 439 -28.85 -15.88 12.17
C ALA A 439 -28.52 -15.53 13.64
#